data_704a3519d35cf0296d4628b0946cf150
#
_entry.id   704a3519d35cf0296d4628b0946cf150
#
_cell.length_a   1.000
_cell.length_b   1.000
_cell.length_c   1.000
_cell.angle_alpha   90.00
_cell.angle_beta   90.00
_cell.angle_gamma   90.00
#
_symmetry.space_group_name_H-M   'P 1'
#
loop_
_entity.id
_entity.type
_entity.pdbx_description
1 polymer ?
#
loop_
_entity_poly.entity_id
_entity_poly.type
_entity_poly.pdbx_seq_one_letter_code
_entity_poly.pdbx_strand_id
1 'polypeptide(L)'
;KGKIPILGVCLGHQAICEVYGGKVTHARRLMHGKQSIVSLDHACPLFRGLPEEIPVARYHSLIGTELPDTLQIVSTDSVGEVMAVMDAENKVFGLQFHPESILTPQGNVLLENFLSDTL
;
A
#
# COMPACT_ATOMS: atom_id res chain seq x y z
N LYS A 1 18.95 12.95 -9.57
CA LYS A 1 19.58 11.82 -10.06
C LYS A 1 18.74 10.57 -10.01
N GLY A 2 18.16 10.24 -10.96
CA GLY A 2 17.62 9.04 -11.45
C GLY A 2 17.29 7.88 -10.51
N LYS A 3 16.59 8.10 -9.40
CA LYS A 3 16.08 6.98 -8.65
C LYS A 3 14.93 6.34 -9.43
N ILE A 4 14.96 5.00 -9.51
CA ILE A 4 13.90 4.27 -10.20
C ILE A 4 12.73 4.09 -9.26
N PRO A 5 11.52 4.54 -9.62
CA PRO A 5 10.34 4.32 -8.76
C PRO A 5 10.03 2.83 -8.64
N ILE A 6 9.63 2.41 -7.46
CA ILE A 6 9.32 1.01 -7.16
C ILE A 6 7.93 0.95 -6.55
N LEU A 7 7.10 0.05 -7.08
CA LEU A 7 5.79 -0.26 -6.51
C LEU A 7 5.75 -1.74 -6.19
N GLY A 8 5.65 -2.09 -4.90
CA GLY A 8 5.49 -3.46 -4.46
C GLY A 8 4.05 -3.74 -4.07
N VAL A 9 3.49 -4.85 -4.54
CA VAL A 9 2.11 -5.22 -4.29
C VAL A 9 2.08 -6.54 -3.53
N CYS A 10 1.33 -6.60 -2.44
CA CYS A 10 1.15 -7.77 -1.59
C CYS A 10 2.50 -8.30 -1.09
N LEU A 11 3.05 -9.37 -1.65
CA LEU A 11 4.35 -9.90 -1.25
C LEU A 11 5.46 -8.87 -1.46
N GLY A 12 5.38 -8.08 -2.54
CA GLY A 12 6.34 -7.00 -2.78
C GLY A 12 6.29 -5.91 -1.72
N HIS A 13 5.09 -5.56 -1.25
CA HIS A 13 4.91 -4.63 -0.15
C HIS A 13 5.54 -5.19 1.13
N GLN A 14 5.31 -6.47 1.43
CA GLN A 14 5.88 -7.10 2.61
C GLN A 14 7.40 -7.14 2.55
N ALA A 15 7.96 -7.41 1.38
CA ALA A 15 9.40 -7.38 1.19
C ALA A 15 9.97 -5.98 1.46
N ILE A 16 9.28 -4.93 1.00
CA ILE A 16 9.68 -3.55 1.28
C ILE A 16 9.71 -3.31 2.79
N CYS A 17 8.66 -3.72 3.49
CA CYS A 17 8.60 -3.53 4.94
C CYS A 17 9.79 -4.20 5.63
N GLU A 18 10.15 -5.41 5.22
CA GLU A 18 11.27 -6.13 5.82
C GLU A 18 12.62 -5.50 5.49
N VAL A 19 12.81 -5.09 4.24
CA VAL A 19 14.07 -4.46 3.82
C VAL A 19 14.32 -3.18 4.59
N TYR A 20 13.25 -2.43 4.92
CA TYR A 20 13.37 -1.19 5.70
C TYR A 20 13.54 -1.45 7.20
N GLY A 21 13.52 -2.70 7.64
CA GLY A 21 13.73 -3.04 9.04
C GLY A 21 12.48 -3.28 9.84
N GLY A 22 11.32 -3.29 9.21
CA GLY A 22 10.07 -3.66 9.86
C GLY A 22 9.93 -5.16 9.96
N LYS A 23 8.78 -5.59 10.46
CA LYS A 23 8.47 -7.01 10.60
C LYS A 23 7.20 -7.33 9.82
N VAL A 24 7.09 -8.58 9.39
CA VAL A 24 5.88 -9.11 8.76
C VAL A 24 5.28 -10.13 9.71
N THR A 25 4.02 -9.96 10.08
CA THR A 25 3.35 -10.81 11.04
C THR A 25 1.94 -11.14 10.54
N HIS A 26 1.25 -12.03 11.25
CA HIS A 26 -0.10 -12.42 10.85
C HIS A 26 -1.09 -11.28 11.07
N ALA A 27 -1.98 -11.09 10.11
CA ALA A 27 -3.10 -10.16 10.23
C ALA A 27 -4.07 -10.70 11.30
N ARG A 28 -4.87 -9.79 11.86
CA ARG A 28 -5.84 -10.19 12.88
C ARG A 28 -6.91 -11.11 12.32
N ARG A 29 -7.19 -11.02 11.01
CA ARG A 29 -8.15 -11.87 10.33
C ARG A 29 -7.57 -12.31 9.00
N LEU A 30 -7.92 -13.52 8.58
CA LEU A 30 -7.59 -13.97 7.24
C LEU A 30 -8.46 -13.24 6.23
N MET A 31 -7.84 -12.72 5.18
CA MET A 31 -8.53 -11.94 4.16
C MET A 31 -8.21 -12.52 2.80
N HIS A 32 -9.04 -13.47 2.35
CA HIS A 32 -8.87 -14.12 1.06
C HIS A 32 -10.05 -13.76 0.16
N GLY A 33 -9.77 -12.97 -0.88
CA GLY A 33 -10.77 -12.62 -1.85
C GLY A 33 -11.88 -11.74 -1.32
N LYS A 34 -11.61 -10.97 -0.27
CA LYS A 34 -12.60 -10.09 0.35
C LYS A 34 -12.27 -8.64 0.08
N GLN A 35 -13.34 -7.83 0.07
CA GLN A 35 -13.19 -6.38 -0.07
C GLN A 35 -13.21 -5.75 1.32
N SER A 36 -12.31 -4.79 1.54
CA SER A 36 -12.24 -4.01 2.77
C SER A 36 -12.17 -2.54 2.43
N ILE A 37 -12.59 -1.70 3.37
CA ILE A 37 -12.45 -0.25 3.23
C ILE A 37 -11.17 0.17 3.92
N VAL A 38 -10.35 0.94 3.21
CA VAL A 38 -9.08 1.46 3.77
C VAL A 38 -9.07 2.97 3.68
N SER A 39 -8.40 3.61 4.65
CA SER A 39 -8.19 5.04 4.64
C SER A 39 -6.96 5.37 3.79
N LEU A 40 -6.94 6.57 3.20
CA LEU A 40 -5.85 7.03 2.35
C LEU A 40 -5.30 8.35 2.87
N ASP A 41 -3.97 8.43 2.94
CA ASP A 41 -3.28 9.69 3.22
C ASP A 41 -2.91 10.33 1.89
N HIS A 42 -3.52 11.48 1.59
CA HIS A 42 -3.32 12.15 0.30
C HIS A 42 -1.94 12.79 0.14
N ALA A 43 -1.09 12.73 1.16
CA ALA A 43 0.32 13.07 0.99
C ALA A 43 1.01 12.09 0.05
N CYS A 44 0.46 10.89 -0.13
CA CYS A 44 0.99 9.91 -1.08
C CYS A 44 0.47 10.22 -2.48
N PRO A 45 1.37 10.40 -3.47
CA PRO A 45 0.92 10.76 -4.84
C PRO A 45 0.07 9.66 -5.49
N LEU A 46 0.16 8.41 -5.04
CA LEU A 46 -0.68 7.34 -5.57
C LEU A 46 -2.16 7.61 -5.34
N PHE A 47 -2.51 8.37 -4.31
CA PHE A 47 -3.90 8.57 -3.89
C PHE A 47 -4.49 9.87 -4.40
N ARG A 48 -3.79 10.57 -5.28
CA ARG A 48 -4.29 11.81 -5.83
C ARG A 48 -5.59 11.58 -6.61
N GLY A 49 -6.58 12.41 -6.35
CA GLY A 49 -7.87 12.32 -7.02
C GLY A 49 -8.81 11.27 -6.45
N LEU A 50 -8.41 10.57 -5.39
CA LEU A 50 -9.26 9.56 -4.76
C LEU A 50 -9.92 10.12 -3.50
N PRO A 51 -11.07 9.55 -3.09
CA PRO A 51 -11.69 9.93 -1.81
C PRO A 51 -10.82 9.50 -0.64
N GLU A 52 -11.21 9.89 0.58
CA GLU A 52 -10.44 9.57 1.78
C GLU A 52 -10.46 8.08 2.11
N GLU A 53 -11.46 7.35 1.65
CA GLU A 53 -11.58 5.91 1.87
C GLU A 53 -12.00 5.25 0.58
N ILE A 54 -11.41 4.08 0.30
CA ILE A 54 -11.78 3.30 -0.88
C ILE A 54 -11.91 1.82 -0.52
N PRO A 55 -12.73 1.07 -1.28
CA PRO A 55 -12.74 -0.38 -1.16
C PRO A 55 -11.56 -0.98 -1.91
N VAL A 56 -10.97 -2.01 -1.33
CA VAL A 56 -9.80 -2.70 -1.93
C VAL A 56 -9.93 -4.19 -1.74
N ALA A 57 -9.29 -4.94 -2.63
CA ALA A 57 -9.25 -6.40 -2.56
C ALA A 57 -8.10 -6.84 -1.64
N ARG A 58 -8.40 -7.76 -0.73
CA ARG A 58 -7.42 -8.29 0.21
C ARG A 58 -7.33 -9.80 0.07
N TYR A 59 -6.11 -10.29 -0.15
CA TYR A 59 -5.82 -11.72 -0.33
C TYR A 59 -4.67 -12.15 0.56
N HIS A 60 -4.51 -11.53 1.74
CA HIS A 60 -3.34 -11.75 2.56
C HIS A 60 -3.69 -12.20 3.96
N SER A 61 -2.75 -12.91 4.58
CA SER A 61 -2.80 -13.26 5.99
C SER A 61 -1.64 -12.66 6.78
N LEU A 62 -0.77 -11.90 6.11
CA LEU A 62 0.39 -11.27 6.74
C LEU A 62 0.34 -9.76 6.49
N ILE A 63 0.87 -9.00 7.44
CA ILE A 63 0.93 -7.54 7.36
C ILE A 63 2.29 -7.06 7.85
N GLY A 64 2.69 -5.85 7.42
CA GLY A 64 3.89 -5.20 7.93
C GLY A 64 3.61 -4.51 9.25
N THR A 65 4.56 -4.59 10.19
CA THR A 65 4.47 -3.94 11.49
C THR A 65 5.84 -3.40 11.90
N GLU A 66 5.87 -2.59 12.97
CA GLU A 66 7.10 -2.07 13.55
C GLU A 66 7.97 -1.39 12.51
N LEU A 67 7.34 -0.56 11.67
CA LEU A 67 8.02 0.09 10.56
C LEU A 67 8.85 1.29 11.05
N PRO A 68 10.02 1.55 10.42
CA PRO A 68 10.82 2.71 10.79
C PRO A 68 10.22 4.01 10.27
N ASP A 69 10.69 5.14 10.78
CA ASP A 69 10.20 6.46 10.37
C ASP A 69 10.49 6.77 8.91
N THR A 70 11.49 6.11 8.32
CA THR A 70 11.83 6.31 6.92
C THR A 70 10.78 5.73 5.96
N LEU A 71 9.89 4.90 6.47
CA LEU A 71 8.82 4.30 5.68
C LEU A 71 7.47 4.77 6.24
N GLN A 72 6.86 5.72 5.56
CA GLN A 72 5.63 6.34 6.02
C GLN A 72 4.42 5.46 5.76
N ILE A 73 3.56 5.30 6.77
CA ILE A 73 2.30 4.57 6.61
C ILE A 73 1.30 5.53 5.97
N VAL A 74 0.75 5.16 4.81
CA VAL A 74 -0.15 6.03 4.05
C VAL A 74 -1.54 5.43 3.86
N SER A 75 -1.78 4.21 4.32
CA SER A 75 -3.13 3.62 4.33
C SER A 75 -3.24 2.58 5.42
N THR A 76 -4.39 2.56 6.09
CA THR A 76 -4.70 1.54 7.12
C THR A 76 -6.14 1.08 6.92
N ASP A 77 -6.45 -0.12 7.45
CA ASP A 77 -7.82 -0.61 7.45
C ASP A 77 -8.55 -0.16 8.74
N SER A 78 -9.76 -0.69 8.94
CA SER A 78 -10.60 -0.25 10.06
C SER A 78 -10.07 -0.66 11.43
N VAL A 79 -9.15 -1.62 11.50
CA VAL A 79 -8.53 -2.02 12.77
C VAL A 79 -7.09 -1.49 12.89
N GLY A 80 -6.66 -0.63 11.98
CA GLY A 80 -5.38 0.03 12.05
C GLY A 80 -4.22 -0.76 11.45
N GLU A 81 -4.49 -1.84 10.74
CA GLU A 81 -3.42 -2.60 10.08
C GLU A 81 -2.92 -1.86 8.85
N VAL A 82 -1.60 -1.92 8.62
CA VAL A 82 -0.95 -1.17 7.55
C VAL A 82 -1.35 -1.76 6.20
N MET A 83 -1.87 -0.90 5.32
CA MET A 83 -2.31 -1.30 3.99
C MET A 83 -1.47 -0.67 2.88
N ALA A 84 -0.73 0.40 3.17
CA ALA A 84 0.18 1.00 2.20
C ALA A 84 1.27 1.78 2.91
N VAL A 85 2.45 1.80 2.28
CA VAL A 85 3.62 2.50 2.81
C VAL A 85 4.30 3.29 1.69
N MET A 86 5.10 4.28 2.08
CA MET A 86 5.79 5.15 1.13
C MET A 86 7.11 5.60 1.70
N ASP A 87 8.16 5.55 0.86
CA ASP A 87 9.38 6.32 1.05
C ASP A 87 9.45 7.30 -0.11
N ALA A 88 8.96 8.52 0.13
CA ALA A 88 8.83 9.51 -0.95
C ALA A 88 10.19 9.92 -1.52
N GLU A 89 11.20 10.01 -0.68
CA GLU A 89 12.53 10.42 -1.11
C GLU A 89 13.12 9.46 -2.12
N ASN A 90 12.93 8.17 -1.90
CA ASN A 90 13.47 7.11 -2.76
C ASN A 90 12.45 6.59 -3.77
N LYS A 91 11.24 7.15 -3.79
CA LYS A 91 10.16 6.76 -4.72
C LYS A 91 9.79 5.29 -4.58
N VAL A 92 9.71 4.81 -3.34
CA VAL A 92 9.34 3.43 -3.04
C VAL A 92 7.94 3.43 -2.44
N PHE A 93 7.06 2.59 -3.01
CA PHE A 93 5.67 2.50 -2.58
C PHE A 93 5.29 1.04 -2.40
N GLY A 94 4.53 0.73 -1.36
CA GLY A 94 4.03 -0.61 -1.13
C GLY A 94 2.52 -0.60 -0.90
N LEU A 95 1.81 -1.52 -1.56
CA LEU A 95 0.38 -1.72 -1.37
C LEU A 95 0.15 -3.15 -0.91
N GLN A 96 -0.48 -3.31 0.26
CA GLN A 96 -0.82 -4.65 0.74
C GLN A 96 -1.99 -5.26 -0.05
N PHE A 97 -2.85 -4.41 -0.57
CA PHE A 97 -4.01 -4.87 -1.36
C PHE A 97 -3.64 -4.95 -2.85
N HIS A 98 -4.53 -5.53 -3.63
CA HIS A 98 -4.32 -5.75 -5.07
C HIS A 98 -5.03 -4.67 -5.89
N PRO A 99 -4.31 -3.67 -6.43
CA PRO A 99 -4.95 -2.62 -7.22
C PRO A 99 -5.50 -3.11 -8.56
N GLU A 100 -4.98 -4.25 -9.06
CA GLU A 100 -5.43 -4.81 -10.33
C GLU A 100 -6.73 -5.60 -10.20
N SER A 101 -7.16 -5.93 -8.98
CA SER A 101 -8.34 -6.77 -8.77
C SER A 101 -9.63 -6.02 -9.05
N ILE A 102 -10.63 -6.73 -9.56
CA ILE A 102 -11.97 -6.17 -9.77
C ILE A 102 -12.59 -5.71 -8.43
N LEU A 103 -12.13 -6.25 -7.32
CA LEU A 103 -12.60 -5.83 -5.99
C LEU A 103 -11.93 -4.55 -5.49
N THR A 104 -11.03 -3.97 -6.30
CA THR A 104 -10.43 -2.65 -6.03
C THR A 104 -10.84 -1.72 -7.16
N PRO A 105 -12.05 -1.13 -7.12
CA PRO A 105 -12.55 -0.35 -8.27
C PRO A 105 -11.68 0.85 -8.64
N GLN A 106 -11.00 1.47 -7.68
CA GLN A 106 -10.13 2.61 -7.94
C GLN A 106 -8.70 2.21 -8.28
N GLY A 107 -8.44 0.92 -8.47
CA GLY A 107 -7.07 0.43 -8.70
C GLY A 107 -6.41 1.04 -9.93
N ASN A 108 -7.18 1.27 -11.00
CA ASN A 108 -6.62 1.87 -12.21
C ASN A 108 -6.09 3.28 -11.95
N VAL A 109 -6.78 4.06 -11.12
CA VAL A 109 -6.32 5.41 -10.78
C VAL A 109 -5.01 5.35 -10.01
N LEU A 110 -4.88 4.39 -9.08
CA LEU A 110 -3.64 4.20 -8.33
C LEU A 110 -2.48 3.90 -9.27
N LEU A 111 -2.67 2.99 -10.21
CA LEU A 111 -1.62 2.60 -11.15
C LEU A 111 -1.27 3.75 -12.10
N GLU A 112 -2.26 4.48 -12.59
CA GLU A 112 -2.02 5.64 -13.43
C GLU A 112 -1.25 6.72 -12.67
N ASN A 113 -1.59 6.95 -11.41
CA ASN A 113 -0.88 7.93 -10.59
C ASN A 113 0.57 7.51 -10.40
N PHE A 114 0.84 6.23 -10.19
CA PHE A 114 2.21 5.76 -10.07
C PHE A 114 2.99 6.07 -11.35
N LEU A 115 2.41 5.76 -12.50
CA LEU A 115 3.10 5.95 -13.78
C LEU A 115 3.30 7.43 -14.12
N SER A 116 2.32 8.30 -13.81
CA SER A 116 2.39 9.69 -14.22
C SER A 116 3.08 10.60 -13.20
N ASP A 117 2.99 10.27 -11.91
CA ASP A 117 3.47 11.17 -10.85
C ASP A 117 4.82 10.77 -10.30
N THR A 118 5.27 9.54 -10.51
CA THR A 118 6.55 9.08 -9.99
C THR A 118 7.59 8.84 -11.07
N LEU A 119 7.14 8.66 -12.31
CA LEU A 119 8.03 8.56 -13.45
C LEU A 119 8.17 9.91 -14.12
#